data_ed7655b55a1949a8ba4b1335832b0a67
#
_entry.id   ed7655b55a1949a8ba4b1335832b0a67
#
_cell.length_a   1.000
_cell.length_b   1.000
_cell.length_c   1.000
_cell.angle_alpha   90.00
_cell.angle_beta   90.00
_cell.angle_gamma   90.00
#
_symmetry.space_group_name_H-M   'P 1'
#
loop_
_entity.id
_entity.type
_entity.pdbx_description
1 polymer ?
#
loop_
_entity_poly.entity_id
_entity_poly.type
_entity_poly.pdbx_seq_one_letter_code
_entity_poly.pdbx_strand_id
1 'polypeptide(L)'
;MATAQARTVLVTGANRGLGLEFVRQYAGDGWKTWAACRSPKSARELKALQAQHADGISILALDVTDSESVRSAAAQLRGEPIDLLLNNAGVGGPPAQKIGSLDYAAWARVIDANVLGPARVIEAFVGNVAKGGGKRIVTLTSRMGSIGDNSSGGSYAYRSSKAGVNAVMKSLAIDLAPRGITCVVVHPGWVRTDMGGAGGKLAPAESVKALRRLIDSLKAKDAGKFFNYDGSELPW
;
A
#
# COMPACT_ATOMS: atom_id res chain seq x y z
N MET A 1 33.79 8.04 -9.12
CA MET A 1 32.96 7.45 -8.05
C MET A 1 31.61 7.17 -8.66
N ALA A 2 31.14 5.93 -8.70
CA ALA A 2 29.80 5.63 -9.18
C ALA A 2 28.80 6.30 -8.23
N THR A 3 28.00 7.24 -8.72
CA THR A 3 26.88 7.81 -7.96
C THR A 3 25.95 6.67 -7.57
N ALA A 4 25.71 6.48 -6.27
CA ALA A 4 24.76 5.48 -5.81
C ALA A 4 23.43 5.73 -6.51
N GLN A 5 22.93 4.76 -7.24
CA GLN A 5 21.65 4.89 -7.94
C GLN A 5 20.55 5.18 -6.92
N ALA A 6 19.73 6.19 -7.17
CA ALA A 6 18.65 6.56 -6.28
C ALA A 6 17.67 5.38 -6.14
N ARG A 7 17.28 5.06 -4.90
CA ARG A 7 16.29 4.02 -4.62
C ARG A 7 14.93 4.38 -5.23
N THR A 8 14.18 3.39 -5.65
CA THR A 8 12.89 3.58 -6.33
C THR A 8 11.74 2.99 -5.51
N VAL A 9 10.67 3.78 -5.35
CA VAL A 9 9.42 3.32 -4.74
C VAL A 9 8.24 3.48 -5.71
N LEU A 10 7.35 2.48 -5.75
CA LEU A 10 6.04 2.58 -6.39
C LEU A 10 4.97 2.60 -5.29
N VAL A 11 4.18 3.69 -5.25
CA VAL A 11 3.09 3.89 -4.27
C VAL A 11 1.75 3.89 -5.00
N THR A 12 0.84 2.97 -4.65
CA THR A 12 -0.54 2.99 -5.18
C THR A 12 -1.46 3.85 -4.32
N GLY A 13 -2.48 4.50 -4.94
CA GLY A 13 -3.38 5.41 -4.23
C GLY A 13 -2.68 6.68 -3.72
N ALA A 14 -1.75 7.21 -4.51
CA ALA A 14 -0.82 8.26 -4.14
C ALA A 14 -1.41 9.69 -4.13
N ASN A 15 -2.66 9.89 -4.54
CA ASN A 15 -3.23 11.22 -4.79
C ASN A 15 -3.76 11.95 -3.53
N ARG A 16 -3.85 11.27 -2.39
CA ARG A 16 -4.34 11.83 -1.11
C ARG A 16 -3.92 10.99 0.09
N GLY A 17 -4.19 11.51 1.29
CA GLY A 17 -4.02 10.79 2.57
C GLY A 17 -2.61 10.22 2.75
N LEU A 18 -2.52 8.99 3.25
CA LEU A 18 -1.24 8.32 3.50
C LEU A 18 -0.41 8.13 2.23
N GLY A 19 -1.05 7.82 1.09
CA GLY A 19 -0.34 7.62 -0.18
C GLY A 19 0.40 8.87 -0.62
N LEU A 20 -0.24 10.04 -0.55
CA LEU A 20 0.38 11.32 -0.87
C LEU A 20 1.51 11.66 0.12
N GLU A 21 1.31 11.36 1.38
CA GLU A 21 2.33 11.62 2.40
C GLU A 21 3.56 10.69 2.23
N PHE A 22 3.37 9.43 1.84
CA PHE A 22 4.49 8.54 1.45
C PHE A 22 5.28 9.13 0.29
N VAL A 23 4.59 9.60 -0.76
CA VAL A 23 5.24 10.25 -1.91
C VAL A 23 6.07 11.45 -1.45
N ARG A 24 5.49 12.32 -0.61
CA ARG A 24 6.18 13.50 -0.07
C ARG A 24 7.47 13.14 0.66
N GLN A 25 7.39 12.19 1.58
CA GLN A 25 8.55 11.83 2.39
C GLN A 25 9.62 11.07 1.61
N TYR A 26 9.25 10.16 0.69
CA TYR A 26 10.22 9.44 -0.13
C TYR A 26 10.91 10.37 -1.13
N ALA A 27 10.15 11.24 -1.81
CA ALA A 27 10.73 12.22 -2.73
C ALA A 27 11.63 13.25 -2.00
N GLY A 28 11.22 13.68 -0.80
CA GLY A 28 12.03 14.57 0.04
C GLY A 28 13.38 13.95 0.46
N ASP A 29 13.46 12.63 0.56
CA ASP A 29 14.69 11.90 0.84
C ASP A 29 15.43 11.43 -0.44
N GLY A 30 15.08 11.96 -1.59
CA GLY A 30 15.79 11.73 -2.85
C GLY A 30 15.48 10.38 -3.52
N TRP A 31 14.36 9.71 -3.18
CA TRP A 31 13.94 8.51 -3.88
C TRP A 31 13.26 8.87 -5.20
N LYS A 32 13.50 8.09 -6.25
CA LYS A 32 12.66 8.07 -7.45
C LYS A 32 11.30 7.47 -7.07
N THR A 33 10.24 8.27 -7.20
CA THR A 33 8.91 7.91 -6.71
C THR A 33 7.91 7.80 -7.86
N TRP A 34 7.40 6.60 -8.10
CA TRP A 34 6.27 6.37 -8.98
C TRP A 34 4.97 6.49 -8.17
N ALA A 35 4.28 7.60 -8.37
CA ALA A 35 3.06 7.95 -7.64
C ALA A 35 1.84 7.54 -8.45
N ALA A 36 1.30 6.35 -8.17
CA ALA A 36 0.20 5.78 -8.95
C ALA A 36 -1.18 6.17 -8.38
N CYS A 37 -2.07 6.64 -9.26
CA CYS A 37 -3.46 6.94 -8.93
C CYS A 37 -4.39 6.75 -10.14
N ARG A 38 -5.69 6.56 -9.89
CA ARG A 38 -6.70 6.31 -10.94
C ARG A 38 -6.86 7.47 -11.93
N SER A 39 -6.81 8.69 -11.42
CA SER A 39 -7.14 9.89 -12.19
C SER A 39 -6.06 10.97 -12.02
N PRO A 40 -4.90 10.81 -12.71
CA PRO A 40 -3.81 11.79 -12.62
C PRO A 40 -4.25 13.23 -12.96
N LYS A 41 -5.17 13.38 -13.91
CA LYS A 41 -5.65 14.70 -14.34
C LYS A 41 -6.27 15.50 -13.20
N SER A 42 -6.99 14.87 -12.27
CA SER A 42 -7.68 15.51 -11.14
C SER A 42 -6.86 15.50 -9.83
N ALA A 43 -5.68 14.89 -9.79
CA ALA A 43 -4.85 14.75 -8.61
C ALA A 43 -4.06 16.05 -8.30
N ARG A 44 -4.76 17.11 -7.87
CA ARG A 44 -4.22 18.47 -7.71
C ARG A 44 -3.04 18.51 -6.73
N GLU A 45 -3.19 17.95 -5.53
CA GLU A 45 -2.15 17.96 -4.50
C GLU A 45 -0.92 17.15 -4.94
N LEU A 46 -1.13 16.01 -5.61
CA LEU A 46 -0.03 15.21 -6.14
C LEU A 46 0.74 15.95 -7.25
N LYS A 47 0.04 16.67 -8.14
CA LYS A 47 0.69 17.52 -9.16
C LYS A 47 1.47 18.67 -8.55
N ALA A 48 0.93 19.31 -7.51
CA ALA A 48 1.64 20.38 -6.79
C ALA A 48 2.90 19.83 -6.12
N LEU A 49 2.83 18.61 -5.55
CA LEU A 49 4.00 17.95 -4.98
C LEU A 49 5.03 17.56 -6.06
N GLN A 50 4.58 17.06 -7.21
CA GLN A 50 5.45 16.77 -8.35
C GLN A 50 6.19 18.02 -8.83
N ALA A 51 5.53 19.17 -8.90
CA ALA A 51 6.17 20.43 -9.31
C ALA A 51 7.30 20.84 -8.35
N GLN A 52 7.22 20.47 -7.07
CA GLN A 52 8.27 20.73 -6.07
C GLN A 52 9.45 19.74 -6.18
N HIS A 53 9.24 18.56 -6.79
CA HIS A 53 10.19 17.46 -6.92
C HIS A 53 10.18 16.90 -8.35
N ALA A 54 10.36 17.76 -9.35
CA ALA A 54 10.14 17.43 -10.76
C ALA A 54 10.91 16.20 -11.25
N ASP A 55 12.16 16.03 -10.82
CA ASP A 55 13.01 14.90 -11.18
C ASP A 55 12.81 13.66 -10.27
N GLY A 56 12.12 13.82 -9.14
CA GLY A 56 11.93 12.78 -8.12
C GLY A 56 10.56 12.07 -8.21
N ILE A 57 9.53 12.72 -8.76
CA ILE A 57 8.16 12.19 -8.77
C ILE A 57 7.65 12.01 -10.19
N SER A 58 7.28 10.80 -10.53
CA SER A 58 6.56 10.47 -11.77
C SER A 58 5.14 10.00 -11.44
N ILE A 59 4.13 10.66 -12.01
CA ILE A 59 2.73 10.28 -11.79
C ILE A 59 2.34 9.20 -12.80
N LEU A 60 1.76 8.10 -12.31
CA LEU A 60 1.36 6.95 -13.10
C LEU A 60 -0.16 6.74 -13.02
N ALA A 61 -0.81 6.60 -14.15
CA ALA A 61 -2.22 6.21 -14.19
C ALA A 61 -2.35 4.72 -13.86
N LEU A 62 -3.04 4.38 -12.75
CA LEU A 62 -3.27 3.01 -12.33
C LEU A 62 -4.54 2.91 -11.48
N ASP A 63 -5.50 2.12 -11.95
CA ASP A 63 -6.64 1.64 -11.18
C ASP A 63 -6.39 0.19 -10.78
N VAL A 64 -6.29 -0.09 -9.49
CA VAL A 64 -6.01 -1.43 -8.96
C VAL A 64 -7.16 -2.42 -9.21
N THR A 65 -8.37 -1.93 -9.54
CA THR A 65 -9.55 -2.75 -9.85
C THR A 65 -9.66 -3.09 -11.34
N ASP A 66 -8.83 -2.48 -12.18
CA ASP A 66 -8.80 -2.70 -13.62
C ASP A 66 -7.49 -3.37 -14.06
N SER A 67 -7.59 -4.63 -14.49
CA SER A 67 -6.43 -5.42 -14.92
C SER A 67 -5.71 -4.81 -16.13
N GLU A 68 -6.44 -4.14 -17.06
CA GLU A 68 -5.83 -3.48 -18.21
C GLU A 68 -5.05 -2.24 -17.78
N SER A 69 -5.61 -1.44 -16.88
CA SER A 69 -4.91 -0.30 -16.28
C SER A 69 -3.62 -0.73 -15.58
N VAL A 70 -3.65 -1.83 -14.82
CA VAL A 70 -2.46 -2.38 -14.14
C VAL A 70 -1.42 -2.86 -15.14
N ARG A 71 -1.82 -3.60 -16.19
CA ARG A 71 -0.90 -4.06 -17.25
C ARG A 71 -0.26 -2.89 -18.01
N SER A 72 -1.05 -1.89 -18.37
CA SER A 72 -0.58 -0.69 -19.04
C SER A 72 0.43 0.09 -18.21
N ALA A 73 0.19 0.23 -16.90
CA ALA A 73 1.12 0.84 -15.97
C ALA A 73 2.43 0.03 -15.86
N ALA A 74 2.35 -1.29 -15.76
CA ALA A 74 3.54 -2.16 -15.72
C ALA A 74 4.35 -2.10 -17.02
N ALA A 75 3.70 -1.99 -18.17
CA ALA A 75 4.38 -1.83 -19.44
C ALA A 75 5.21 -0.54 -19.51
N GLN A 76 4.73 0.56 -18.93
CA GLN A 76 5.48 1.82 -18.86
C GLN A 76 6.74 1.72 -17.99
N LEU A 77 6.74 0.82 -16.98
CA LEU A 77 7.88 0.58 -16.09
C LEU A 77 8.69 -0.67 -16.49
N ARG A 78 8.55 -1.13 -17.73
CA ARG A 78 9.25 -2.35 -18.18
C ARG A 78 10.76 -2.22 -18.00
N GLY A 79 11.32 -3.10 -17.17
CA GLY A 79 12.76 -3.14 -16.92
C GLY A 79 13.25 -2.24 -15.77
N GLU A 80 12.47 -1.27 -15.33
CA GLU A 80 12.81 -0.39 -14.22
C GLU A 80 12.90 -1.16 -12.89
N PRO A 81 13.98 -1.05 -12.11
CA PRO A 81 14.06 -1.66 -10.79
C PRO A 81 13.17 -0.90 -9.80
N ILE A 82 12.48 -1.65 -8.93
CA ILE A 82 11.67 -1.10 -7.84
C ILE A 82 12.20 -1.69 -6.52
N ASP A 83 12.72 -0.84 -5.64
CA ASP A 83 13.23 -1.26 -4.34
C ASP A 83 12.10 -1.54 -3.34
N LEU A 84 11.00 -0.77 -3.46
CA LEU A 84 9.83 -0.88 -2.62
C LEU A 84 8.55 -0.75 -3.45
N LEU A 85 7.70 -1.78 -3.43
CA LEU A 85 6.31 -1.70 -3.85
C LEU A 85 5.43 -1.49 -2.63
N LEU A 86 4.74 -0.33 -2.58
CA LEU A 86 3.85 0.02 -1.49
C LEU A 86 2.38 0.01 -1.96
N ASN A 87 1.67 -1.07 -1.65
CA ASN A 87 0.24 -1.19 -1.87
C ASN A 87 -0.53 -0.43 -0.79
N ASN A 88 -0.83 0.84 -1.08
CA ASN A 88 -1.57 1.72 -0.19
C ASN A 88 -3.02 1.94 -0.67
N ALA A 89 -3.31 1.80 -1.97
CA ALA A 89 -4.66 1.95 -2.48
C ALA A 89 -5.65 1.04 -1.74
N GLY A 90 -6.79 1.61 -1.36
CA GLY A 90 -7.85 0.87 -0.69
C GLY A 90 -9.08 1.74 -0.44
N VAL A 91 -10.18 1.08 -0.11
CA VAL A 91 -11.46 1.73 0.18
C VAL A 91 -12.02 1.23 1.50
N GLY A 92 -12.80 2.09 2.19
CA GLY A 92 -13.64 1.69 3.33
C GLY A 92 -14.85 0.89 2.87
N GLY A 93 -15.53 0.24 3.79
CA GLY A 93 -16.82 -0.38 3.50
C GLY A 93 -17.96 0.65 3.51
N PRO A 94 -19.17 0.25 3.12
CA PRO A 94 -20.37 1.08 3.27
C PRO A 94 -20.60 1.43 4.74
N PRO A 95 -21.24 2.59 5.05
CA PRO A 95 -21.33 3.10 6.42
C PRO A 95 -22.14 2.22 7.38
N ALA A 96 -23.18 1.58 6.89
CA ALA A 96 -24.03 0.70 7.71
C ALA A 96 -23.87 -0.76 7.31
N GLN A 97 -23.31 -1.57 8.21
CA GLN A 97 -23.10 -2.99 7.99
C GLN A 97 -23.61 -3.78 9.19
N LYS A 98 -24.93 -3.99 9.24
CA LYS A 98 -25.58 -4.82 10.24
C LYS A 98 -26.16 -6.06 9.57
N ILE A 99 -26.23 -7.17 10.29
CA ILE A 99 -26.96 -8.35 9.84
C ILE A 99 -28.40 -7.95 9.51
N GLY A 100 -28.89 -8.37 8.35
CA GLY A 100 -30.20 -8.00 7.81
C GLY A 100 -30.20 -6.76 6.87
N SER A 101 -29.07 -6.03 6.75
CA SER A 101 -28.96 -4.88 5.84
C SER A 101 -27.60 -4.81 5.13
N LEU A 102 -27.02 -5.95 4.78
CA LEU A 102 -25.73 -6.02 4.12
C LEU A 102 -25.86 -5.71 2.62
N ASP A 103 -25.04 -4.79 2.12
CA ASP A 103 -24.86 -4.53 0.69
C ASP A 103 -23.75 -5.43 0.12
N TYR A 104 -24.13 -6.56 -0.43
CA TYR A 104 -23.19 -7.52 -1.03
C TYR A 104 -22.48 -6.96 -2.26
N ALA A 105 -23.13 -6.09 -3.04
CA ALA A 105 -22.50 -5.47 -4.21
C ALA A 105 -21.41 -4.48 -3.78
N ALA A 106 -21.67 -3.66 -2.74
CA ALA A 106 -20.64 -2.81 -2.16
C ALA A 106 -19.51 -3.66 -1.50
N TRP A 107 -19.87 -4.75 -0.84
CA TRP A 107 -18.88 -5.66 -0.25
C TRP A 107 -17.96 -6.26 -1.31
N ALA A 108 -18.50 -6.75 -2.43
CA ALA A 108 -17.71 -7.27 -3.55
C ALA A 108 -16.73 -6.21 -4.09
N ARG A 109 -17.15 -4.94 -4.24
CA ARG A 109 -16.26 -3.83 -4.64
C ARG A 109 -15.13 -3.59 -3.63
N VAL A 110 -15.41 -3.74 -2.33
CA VAL A 110 -14.36 -3.60 -1.29
C VAL A 110 -13.35 -4.74 -1.37
N ILE A 111 -13.80 -5.98 -1.59
CA ILE A 111 -12.91 -7.13 -1.82
C ILE A 111 -12.07 -6.92 -3.07
N ASP A 112 -12.67 -6.49 -4.16
CA ASP A 112 -11.95 -6.24 -5.41
C ASP A 112 -10.83 -5.21 -5.22
N ALA A 113 -11.13 -4.08 -4.61
CA ALA A 113 -10.14 -3.02 -4.39
C ALA A 113 -9.06 -3.38 -3.36
N ASN A 114 -9.44 -4.01 -2.23
CA ASN A 114 -8.55 -4.18 -1.09
C ASN A 114 -7.81 -5.52 -1.07
N VAL A 115 -8.29 -6.54 -1.80
CA VAL A 115 -7.69 -7.88 -1.85
C VAL A 115 -7.13 -8.18 -3.23
N LEU A 116 -8.00 -8.18 -4.26
CA LEU A 116 -7.60 -8.51 -5.62
C LEU A 116 -6.74 -7.40 -6.23
N GLY A 117 -6.99 -6.14 -5.89
CA GLY A 117 -6.19 -5.01 -6.35
C GLY A 117 -4.71 -5.12 -6.00
N PRO A 118 -4.33 -5.26 -4.72
CA PRO A 118 -2.94 -5.52 -4.35
C PRO A 118 -2.34 -6.76 -5.02
N ALA A 119 -3.10 -7.84 -5.16
CA ALA A 119 -2.64 -9.06 -5.83
C ALA A 119 -2.30 -8.79 -7.31
N ARG A 120 -3.19 -8.14 -8.07
CA ARG A 120 -2.95 -7.73 -9.47
C ARG A 120 -1.70 -6.86 -9.61
N VAL A 121 -1.55 -5.88 -8.72
CA VAL A 121 -0.38 -4.99 -8.73
C VAL A 121 0.91 -5.77 -8.45
N ILE A 122 0.91 -6.66 -7.45
CA ILE A 122 2.09 -7.48 -7.13
C ILE A 122 2.44 -8.38 -8.33
N GLU A 123 1.47 -9.08 -8.90
CA GLU A 123 1.68 -9.95 -10.07
C GLU A 123 2.33 -9.19 -11.23
N ALA A 124 1.85 -7.98 -11.54
CA ALA A 124 2.34 -7.16 -12.63
C ALA A 124 3.75 -6.59 -12.39
N PHE A 125 4.09 -6.23 -11.14
CA PHE A 125 5.34 -5.53 -10.81
C PHE A 125 6.38 -6.38 -10.08
N VAL A 126 6.10 -7.65 -9.76
CA VAL A 126 7.04 -8.53 -9.03
C VAL A 126 8.37 -8.70 -9.77
N GLY A 127 8.37 -8.64 -11.11
CA GLY A 127 9.57 -8.66 -11.94
C GLY A 127 10.46 -7.43 -11.73
N ASN A 128 9.85 -6.27 -11.56
CA ASN A 128 10.53 -5.01 -11.25
C ASN A 128 11.11 -5.02 -9.83
N VAL A 129 10.34 -5.53 -8.85
CA VAL A 129 10.79 -5.67 -7.46
C VAL A 129 11.96 -6.63 -7.33
N ALA A 130 11.94 -7.73 -8.08
CA ALA A 130 13.06 -8.68 -8.10
C ALA A 130 14.39 -8.09 -8.60
N LYS A 131 14.33 -7.05 -9.45
CA LYS A 131 15.48 -6.30 -9.96
C LYS A 131 15.96 -5.20 -9.02
N GLY A 132 15.10 -4.71 -8.12
CA GLY A 132 15.46 -3.70 -7.13
C GLY A 132 16.42 -4.23 -6.07
N GLY A 133 17.21 -3.33 -5.48
CA GLY A 133 18.13 -3.67 -4.38
C GLY A 133 17.39 -3.90 -3.05
N GLY A 134 16.27 -3.19 -2.85
CA GLY A 134 15.49 -3.26 -1.61
C GLY A 134 14.60 -4.49 -1.48
N LYS A 135 14.07 -5.00 -2.60
CA LYS A 135 13.24 -6.21 -2.72
C LYS A 135 12.12 -6.32 -1.67
N ARG A 136 11.36 -5.24 -1.50
CA ARG A 136 10.29 -5.17 -0.50
C ARG A 136 8.94 -4.95 -1.14
N ILE A 137 7.94 -5.70 -0.65
CA ILE A 137 6.52 -5.50 -0.95
C ILE A 137 5.81 -5.28 0.37
N VAL A 138 5.24 -4.10 0.54
CA VAL A 138 4.50 -3.72 1.76
C VAL A 138 3.06 -3.39 1.38
N THR A 139 2.10 -4.01 2.06
CA THR A 139 0.69 -3.74 1.83
C THR A 139 0.05 -3.14 3.08
N LEU A 140 -0.59 -1.99 2.93
CA LEU A 140 -1.34 -1.37 4.01
C LEU A 140 -2.62 -2.16 4.29
N THR A 141 -2.68 -2.71 5.49
CA THR A 141 -3.84 -3.38 6.03
C THR A 141 -4.46 -2.56 7.18
N SER A 142 -5.10 -3.19 8.10
CA SER A 142 -5.68 -2.58 9.28
C SER A 142 -5.67 -3.57 10.44
N ARG A 143 -5.59 -3.09 11.67
CA ARG A 143 -5.87 -3.89 12.88
C ARG A 143 -7.24 -4.56 12.79
N MET A 144 -8.19 -3.94 12.09
CA MET A 144 -9.50 -4.53 11.81
C MET A 144 -9.45 -5.78 10.92
N GLY A 145 -8.32 -6.08 10.27
CA GLY A 145 -8.05 -7.32 9.55
C GLY A 145 -7.56 -8.46 10.44
N SER A 146 -7.25 -8.19 11.70
CA SER A 146 -6.95 -9.23 12.68
C SER A 146 -8.23 -9.97 13.10
N ILE A 147 -8.25 -11.28 12.95
CA ILE A 147 -9.35 -12.12 13.41
C ILE A 147 -9.26 -12.28 14.93
N GLY A 148 -8.04 -12.51 15.45
CA GLY A 148 -7.79 -12.70 16.88
C GLY A 148 -8.04 -11.44 17.73
N ASP A 149 -7.87 -10.23 17.17
CA ASP A 149 -8.09 -8.96 17.86
C ASP A 149 -9.53 -8.41 17.68
N ASN A 150 -10.41 -9.17 17.05
CA ASN A 150 -11.78 -8.73 16.77
C ASN A 150 -12.73 -8.97 17.95
N SER A 151 -12.84 -7.99 18.84
CA SER A 151 -13.76 -7.99 19.99
C SER A 151 -15.05 -7.19 19.78
N SER A 152 -15.17 -6.41 18.68
CA SER A 152 -16.29 -5.47 18.48
C SER A 152 -17.27 -5.85 17.37
N GLY A 153 -16.91 -6.78 16.49
CA GLY A 153 -17.73 -7.16 15.34
C GLY A 153 -17.95 -6.02 14.32
N GLY A 154 -19.02 -6.12 13.53
CA GLY A 154 -19.40 -5.11 12.54
C GLY A 154 -18.39 -4.94 11.39
N SER A 155 -18.59 -3.92 10.57
CA SER A 155 -17.69 -3.55 9.45
C SER A 155 -17.29 -4.75 8.56
N TYR A 156 -18.24 -5.64 8.28
CA TYR A 156 -17.99 -6.96 7.66
C TYR A 156 -17.16 -6.86 6.37
N ALA A 157 -17.54 -5.96 5.45
CA ALA A 157 -16.84 -5.80 4.18
C ALA A 157 -15.39 -5.34 4.38
N TYR A 158 -15.15 -4.38 5.26
CA TYR A 158 -13.82 -3.87 5.51
C TYR A 158 -12.94 -4.88 6.26
N ARG A 159 -13.45 -5.47 7.37
CA ARG A 159 -12.72 -6.47 8.13
C ARG A 159 -12.34 -7.68 7.28
N SER A 160 -13.31 -8.26 6.55
CA SER A 160 -13.05 -9.41 5.69
C SER A 160 -12.05 -9.08 4.57
N SER A 161 -12.11 -7.87 4.01
CA SER A 161 -11.14 -7.46 2.98
C SER A 161 -9.72 -7.34 3.56
N LYS A 162 -9.58 -6.80 4.77
CA LYS A 162 -8.25 -6.65 5.40
C LYS A 162 -7.70 -8.00 5.91
N ALA A 163 -8.55 -8.90 6.39
CA ALA A 163 -8.16 -10.27 6.67
C ALA A 163 -7.80 -11.04 5.38
N GLY A 164 -8.57 -10.84 4.31
CA GLY A 164 -8.31 -11.45 3.01
C GLY A 164 -6.95 -11.03 2.42
N VAL A 165 -6.62 -9.73 2.42
CA VAL A 165 -5.31 -9.29 1.95
C VAL A 165 -4.17 -9.76 2.85
N ASN A 166 -4.40 -9.89 4.16
CA ASN A 166 -3.44 -10.49 5.09
C ASN A 166 -3.10 -11.93 4.67
N ALA A 167 -4.11 -12.74 4.35
CA ALA A 167 -3.93 -14.12 3.88
C ALA A 167 -3.18 -14.19 2.54
N VAL A 168 -3.55 -13.34 1.57
CA VAL A 168 -2.85 -13.23 0.27
C VAL A 168 -1.38 -12.87 0.48
N MET A 169 -1.10 -11.87 1.29
CA MET A 169 0.27 -11.42 1.54
C MET A 169 1.11 -12.45 2.30
N LYS A 170 0.49 -13.27 3.17
CA LYS A 170 1.17 -14.38 3.84
C LYS A 170 1.60 -15.45 2.83
N SER A 171 0.73 -15.82 1.89
CA SER A 171 1.07 -16.76 0.81
C SER A 171 2.18 -16.21 -0.09
N LEU A 172 2.05 -14.94 -0.53
CA LEU A 172 3.07 -14.28 -1.34
C LEU A 172 4.43 -14.18 -0.64
N ALA A 173 4.45 -14.02 0.68
CA ALA A 173 5.70 -13.98 1.44
C ALA A 173 6.45 -15.32 1.37
N ILE A 174 5.73 -16.44 1.35
CA ILE A 174 6.29 -17.79 1.19
C ILE A 174 6.77 -18.00 -0.25
N ASP A 175 5.92 -17.70 -1.22
CA ASP A 175 6.18 -17.95 -2.65
C ASP A 175 7.34 -17.09 -3.19
N LEU A 176 7.51 -15.87 -2.66
CA LEU A 176 8.51 -14.91 -3.14
C LEU A 176 9.81 -14.93 -2.31
N ALA A 177 9.86 -15.63 -1.18
CA ALA A 177 11.08 -15.79 -0.38
C ALA A 177 12.29 -16.34 -1.17
N PRO A 178 12.13 -17.35 -2.07
CA PRO A 178 13.24 -17.83 -2.89
C PRO A 178 13.82 -16.78 -3.84
N ARG A 179 13.05 -15.73 -4.17
CA ARG A 179 13.50 -14.58 -4.98
C ARG A 179 14.14 -13.48 -4.14
N GLY A 180 14.27 -13.67 -2.83
CA GLY A 180 14.79 -12.71 -1.87
C GLY A 180 13.85 -11.53 -1.61
N ILE A 181 12.55 -11.64 -1.94
CA ILE A 181 11.56 -10.56 -1.76
C ILE A 181 10.91 -10.70 -0.39
N THR A 182 10.97 -9.63 0.40
CA THR A 182 10.32 -9.54 1.72
C THR A 182 8.92 -8.93 1.58
N CYS A 183 7.88 -9.72 1.86
CA CYS A 183 6.49 -9.27 1.84
C CYS A 183 5.96 -9.16 3.27
N VAL A 184 5.37 -8.02 3.63
CA VAL A 184 4.73 -7.79 4.94
C VAL A 184 3.43 -7.03 4.79
N VAL A 185 2.56 -7.11 5.79
CA VAL A 185 1.40 -6.23 5.95
C VAL A 185 1.59 -5.32 7.14
N VAL A 186 1.12 -4.07 7.02
CA VAL A 186 1.29 -3.07 8.07
C VAL A 186 -0.02 -2.34 8.37
N HIS A 187 -0.33 -2.17 9.65
CA HIS A 187 -1.39 -1.28 10.12
C HIS A 187 -0.82 0.12 10.33
N PRO A 188 -1.37 1.16 9.68
CA PRO A 188 -0.84 2.53 9.77
C PRO A 188 -1.20 3.27 11.07
N GLY A 189 -1.90 2.63 12.00
CA GLY A 189 -2.55 3.32 13.12
C GLY A 189 -3.91 3.91 12.70
N TRP A 190 -4.57 4.60 13.64
CA TRP A 190 -5.78 5.36 13.35
C TRP A 190 -5.41 6.79 12.97
N VAL A 191 -5.36 7.06 11.67
CA VAL A 191 -4.80 8.27 11.08
C VAL A 191 -5.88 9.24 10.63
N ARG A 192 -5.72 10.53 10.89
CA ARG A 192 -6.60 11.62 10.42
C ARG A 192 -6.48 11.78 8.91
N THR A 193 -7.36 11.07 8.20
CA THR A 193 -7.53 11.09 6.74
C THR A 193 -9.02 11.04 6.43
N ASP A 194 -9.42 11.20 5.18
CA ASP A 194 -10.84 11.04 4.78
C ASP A 194 -11.41 9.69 5.22
N MET A 195 -10.60 8.63 5.19
CA MET A 195 -11.01 7.28 5.61
C MET A 195 -11.04 7.12 7.12
N GLY A 196 -10.06 7.68 7.83
CA GLY A 196 -9.94 7.54 9.29
C GLY A 196 -10.79 8.51 10.07
N GLY A 197 -11.28 9.58 9.41
CA GLY A 197 -12.09 10.64 10.02
C GLY A 197 -11.29 11.56 10.94
N ALA A 198 -11.97 12.59 11.45
CA ALA A 198 -11.38 13.59 12.35
C ALA A 198 -10.93 13.01 13.71
N GLY A 199 -11.54 11.89 14.15
CA GLY A 199 -11.16 11.20 15.39
C GLY A 199 -9.83 10.44 15.35
N GLY A 200 -9.16 10.37 14.21
CA GLY A 200 -7.87 9.71 14.08
C GLY A 200 -6.84 10.27 15.08
N LYS A 201 -6.07 9.38 15.69
CA LYS A 201 -5.10 9.74 16.75
C LYS A 201 -3.78 10.27 16.21
N LEU A 202 -3.40 9.84 15.00
CA LEU A 202 -2.12 10.19 14.37
C LEU A 202 -2.32 11.18 13.23
N ALA A 203 -1.36 12.10 13.04
CA ALA A 203 -1.25 12.82 11.79
C ALA A 203 -0.68 11.92 10.69
N PRO A 204 -1.04 12.12 9.40
CA PRO A 204 -0.45 11.35 8.30
C PRO A 204 1.08 11.34 8.32
N ALA A 205 1.70 12.49 8.60
CA ALA A 205 3.15 12.63 8.64
C ALA A 205 3.80 11.76 9.72
N GLU A 206 3.19 11.67 10.90
CA GLU A 206 3.67 10.84 12.02
C GLU A 206 3.57 9.36 11.70
N SER A 207 2.41 8.93 11.20
CA SER A 207 2.17 7.55 10.79
C SER A 207 3.16 7.11 9.71
N VAL A 208 3.30 7.89 8.64
CA VAL A 208 4.19 7.57 7.52
C VAL A 208 5.65 7.56 7.96
N LYS A 209 6.08 8.51 8.80
CA LYS A 209 7.44 8.53 9.35
C LYS A 209 7.75 7.26 10.14
N ALA A 210 6.81 6.78 10.96
CA ALA A 210 6.96 5.55 11.73
C ALA A 210 6.99 4.31 10.80
N LEU A 211 6.05 4.22 9.85
CA LEU A 211 6.00 3.14 8.87
C LEU A 211 7.28 3.06 8.02
N ARG A 212 7.84 4.19 7.60
CA ARG A 212 9.10 4.20 6.84
C ARG A 212 10.27 3.66 7.65
N ARG A 213 10.37 4.01 8.93
CA ARG A 213 11.39 3.44 9.84
C ARG A 213 11.24 1.93 9.95
N LEU A 214 10.01 1.43 10.11
CA LEU A 214 9.72 0.01 10.12
C LEU A 214 10.14 -0.63 8.78
N ILE A 215 9.70 -0.08 7.66
CA ILE A 215 10.01 -0.59 6.31
C ILE A 215 11.52 -0.66 6.07
N ASP A 216 12.27 0.37 6.48
CA ASP A 216 13.72 0.40 6.32
C ASP A 216 14.42 -0.66 7.20
N SER A 217 13.86 -1.02 8.35
CA SER A 217 14.41 -2.03 9.27
C SER A 217 14.10 -3.48 8.89
N LEU A 218 13.16 -3.72 7.94
CA LEU A 218 12.72 -5.08 7.56
C LEU A 218 13.86 -5.93 7.03
N LYS A 219 13.89 -7.19 7.47
CA LYS A 219 14.84 -8.24 7.06
C LYS A 219 14.07 -9.43 6.50
N ALA A 220 14.76 -10.34 5.83
CA ALA A 220 14.14 -11.54 5.26
C ALA A 220 13.34 -12.37 6.30
N LYS A 221 13.78 -12.43 7.55
CA LYS A 221 13.07 -13.13 8.66
C LYS A 221 11.71 -12.51 9.02
N ASP A 222 11.44 -11.31 8.54
CA ASP A 222 10.19 -10.60 8.82
C ASP A 222 9.13 -10.85 7.74
N ALA A 223 9.49 -11.60 6.68
CA ALA A 223 8.55 -11.98 5.64
C ALA A 223 7.34 -12.73 6.21
N GLY A 224 6.15 -12.33 5.77
CA GLY A 224 4.91 -12.93 6.22
C GLY A 224 4.47 -12.50 7.63
N LYS A 225 4.94 -11.39 8.16
CA LYS A 225 4.48 -10.82 9.44
C LYS A 225 3.47 -9.69 9.24
N PHE A 226 2.67 -9.49 10.28
CA PHE A 226 1.72 -8.39 10.40
C PHE A 226 2.19 -7.41 11.47
N PHE A 227 2.50 -6.19 11.07
CA PHE A 227 3.05 -5.17 11.95
C PHE A 227 2.09 -4.01 12.19
N ASN A 228 2.15 -3.45 13.38
CA ASN A 228 1.67 -2.11 13.67
C ASN A 228 2.68 -1.06 13.18
N TYR A 229 2.24 0.19 13.00
CA TYR A 229 3.09 1.30 12.54
C TYR A 229 4.33 1.56 13.44
N ASP A 230 4.28 1.19 14.69
CA ASP A 230 5.38 1.33 15.66
C ASP A 230 6.38 0.16 15.65
N GLY A 231 6.16 -0.82 14.79
CA GLY A 231 7.00 -2.01 14.66
C GLY A 231 6.61 -3.19 15.55
N SER A 232 5.60 -3.05 16.42
CA SER A 232 5.06 -4.18 17.17
C SER A 232 4.33 -5.15 16.23
N GLU A 233 4.44 -6.45 16.48
CA GLU A 233 3.74 -7.49 15.72
C GLU A 233 2.28 -7.58 16.21
N LEU A 234 1.35 -7.67 15.26
CA LEU A 234 -0.08 -7.83 15.52
C LEU A 234 -0.50 -9.28 15.31
N PRO A 235 -1.49 -9.79 16.06
CA PRO A 235 -2.07 -11.10 15.80
C PRO A 235 -2.84 -11.10 14.47
N TRP A 236 -2.87 -12.27 13.84
CA TRP A 236 -3.65 -12.50 12.61
C TRP A 236 -5.17 -12.46 12.80
#